data_9ba50f05bb616ae1ec6c3d3ea5e56d87
#
_entry.id   9ba50f05bb616ae1ec6c3d3ea5e56d87
#
_cell.length_a   1.000
_cell.length_b   1.000
_cell.length_c   1.000
_cell.angle_alpha   90.00
_cell.angle_beta   90.00
_cell.angle_gamma   90.00
#
_symmetry.space_group_name_H-M   'P 1'
#
loop_
_entity.id
_entity.type
_entity.pdbx_description
1 polymer ?
#
loop_
_entity_poly.entity_id
_entity_poly.type
_entity_poly.pdbx_seq_one_letter_code
_entity_poly.pdbx_strand_id
1 'polypeptide(L)'
;MRKFDTKVQHLKYKVLREVARQAWKDTLFDNLLDIPKIIVPGKTPTMRCCVYKERAILAERVKIAMGGDKDNPNVIEVIEIACDECPVGGFEVTNACRGCLAHRCEDVCRFGAISFDENHVAHIDKTKCKECGACAKVCPYTAIVSRKRPCQNACKVKAITMNEDK
;
A
#
# COMPACT_ATOMS: atom_id res chain seq x y z
N MET A 1 -22.82 -9.82 14.15
CA MET A 1 -21.35 -9.71 14.33
C MET A 1 -20.65 -9.93 12.99
N ARG A 2 -19.81 -9.01 12.50
CA ARG A 2 -19.05 -9.25 11.28
C ARG A 2 -17.96 -10.28 11.57
N LYS A 3 -17.93 -11.36 10.82
CA LYS A 3 -16.93 -12.43 10.96
C LYS A 3 -15.51 -11.98 10.57
N PHE A 4 -15.40 -10.93 9.76
CA PHE A 4 -14.14 -10.35 9.26
C PHE A 4 -14.21 -8.83 9.32
N ASP A 5 -13.11 -8.19 9.73
CA ASP A 5 -13.01 -6.73 9.83
C ASP A 5 -12.86 -6.06 8.45
N THR A 6 -12.24 -6.75 7.51
CA THR A 6 -11.99 -6.24 6.16
C THR A 6 -12.34 -7.25 5.07
N LYS A 7 -12.64 -6.74 3.87
CA LYS A 7 -12.83 -7.57 2.68
C LYS A 7 -11.56 -8.38 2.33
N VAL A 8 -10.37 -7.83 2.62
CA VAL A 8 -9.09 -8.52 2.38
C VAL A 8 -8.93 -9.73 3.31
N GLN A 9 -9.29 -9.61 4.60
CA GLN A 9 -9.29 -10.75 5.53
C GLN A 9 -10.25 -11.84 5.06
N HIS A 10 -11.44 -11.46 4.61
CA HIS A 10 -12.40 -12.41 4.05
C HIS A 10 -11.85 -13.11 2.80
N LEU A 11 -11.18 -12.36 1.93
CA LEU A 11 -10.55 -12.93 0.74
C LEU A 11 -9.44 -13.93 1.10
N LYS A 12 -8.56 -13.57 2.05
CA LYS A 12 -7.54 -14.48 2.59
C LYS A 12 -8.18 -15.78 3.11
N TYR A 13 -9.24 -15.67 3.88
CA TYR A 13 -9.97 -16.84 4.38
C TYR A 13 -10.50 -17.72 3.24
N LYS A 14 -11.08 -17.12 2.18
CA LYS A 14 -11.57 -17.88 1.01
C LYS A 14 -10.44 -18.64 0.33
N VAL A 15 -9.27 -18.00 0.15
CA VAL A 15 -8.09 -18.64 -0.44
C VAL A 15 -7.63 -19.81 0.41
N LEU A 16 -7.36 -19.60 1.69
CA LEU A 16 -6.91 -20.64 2.61
C LEU A 16 -7.88 -21.80 2.68
N ARG A 17 -9.18 -21.51 2.75
CA ARG A 17 -10.25 -22.54 2.76
C ARG A 17 -10.24 -23.38 1.48
N GLU A 18 -10.08 -22.75 0.32
CA GLU A 18 -10.11 -23.48 -0.94
C GLU A 18 -8.83 -24.29 -1.15
N VAL A 19 -7.66 -23.74 -0.82
CA VAL A 19 -6.39 -24.49 -0.84
C VAL A 19 -6.47 -25.71 0.08
N ALA A 20 -6.95 -25.55 1.31
CA ALA A 20 -7.13 -26.67 2.26
C ALA A 20 -8.12 -27.72 1.73
N ARG A 21 -9.23 -27.29 1.09
CA ARG A 21 -10.21 -28.19 0.51
C ARG A 21 -9.63 -29.03 -0.62
N GLN A 22 -8.85 -28.40 -1.53
CA GLN A 22 -8.21 -29.08 -2.63
C GLN A 22 -7.09 -30.01 -2.16
N ALA A 23 -6.30 -29.60 -1.16
CA ALA A 23 -5.28 -30.44 -0.53
C ALA A 23 -5.89 -31.67 0.15
N TRP A 24 -7.01 -31.50 0.86
CA TRP A 24 -7.71 -32.62 1.51
C TRP A 24 -8.24 -33.67 0.51
N LYS A 25 -8.48 -33.26 -0.73
CA LYS A 25 -8.95 -34.13 -1.82
C LYS A 25 -7.81 -34.67 -2.69
N ASP A 26 -6.57 -34.37 -2.37
CA ASP A 26 -5.38 -34.68 -3.20
C ASP A 26 -5.46 -34.13 -4.64
N THR A 27 -6.24 -33.06 -4.86
CA THR A 27 -6.46 -32.45 -6.17
C THR A 27 -5.86 -31.04 -6.27
N LEU A 28 -5.05 -30.62 -5.30
CA LEU A 28 -4.55 -29.25 -5.20
C LEU A 28 -3.71 -28.85 -6.42
N PHE A 29 -2.80 -29.69 -6.85
CA PHE A 29 -1.91 -29.39 -7.99
C PHE A 29 -2.65 -29.40 -9.32
N ASP A 30 -3.62 -30.28 -9.48
CA ASP A 30 -4.43 -30.37 -10.72
C ASP A 30 -5.34 -29.15 -10.90
N ASN A 31 -5.87 -28.60 -9.79
CA ASN A 31 -6.84 -27.51 -9.79
C ASN A 31 -6.23 -26.13 -9.41
N LEU A 32 -4.91 -26.03 -9.29
CA LEU A 32 -4.23 -24.83 -8.81
C LEU A 32 -4.64 -23.57 -9.55
N LEU A 33 -4.70 -23.63 -10.90
CA LEU A 33 -5.05 -22.50 -11.76
C LEU A 33 -6.56 -22.18 -11.76
N ASP A 34 -7.39 -23.10 -11.27
CA ASP A 34 -8.84 -22.90 -11.21
C ASP A 34 -9.32 -22.31 -9.87
N ILE A 35 -8.52 -22.41 -8.82
CA ILE A 35 -8.84 -21.82 -7.49
C ILE A 35 -9.24 -20.35 -7.60
N PRO A 36 -8.52 -19.46 -8.33
CA PRO A 36 -8.94 -18.08 -8.51
C PRO A 36 -10.31 -17.90 -9.14
N LYS A 37 -10.67 -18.79 -10.09
CA LYS A 37 -11.98 -18.77 -10.76
C LYS A 37 -13.09 -19.25 -9.83
N ILE A 38 -12.80 -20.22 -8.97
CA ILE A 38 -13.74 -20.74 -7.96
C ILE A 38 -14.07 -19.63 -6.94
N ILE A 39 -13.06 -18.84 -6.55
CA ILE A 39 -13.23 -17.78 -5.54
C ILE A 39 -13.95 -16.56 -6.12
N VAL A 40 -13.64 -16.20 -7.38
CA VAL A 40 -14.26 -15.08 -8.12
C VAL A 40 -14.82 -15.64 -9.44
N PRO A 41 -16.02 -16.24 -9.39
CA PRO A 41 -16.68 -16.76 -10.59
C PRO A 41 -17.23 -15.61 -11.47
N GLY A 42 -17.41 -15.89 -12.75
CA GLY A 42 -18.05 -14.97 -13.68
C GLY A 42 -17.13 -13.87 -14.20
N LYS A 43 -17.72 -12.79 -14.73
CA LYS A 43 -17.01 -11.71 -15.43
C LYS A 43 -16.87 -10.45 -14.60
N THR A 44 -17.58 -10.34 -13.48
CA THR A 44 -17.62 -9.14 -12.64
C THR A 44 -16.59 -9.23 -11.50
N PRO A 45 -15.68 -8.27 -11.36
CA PRO A 45 -14.75 -8.23 -10.25
C PRO A 45 -15.47 -7.86 -8.94
N THR A 46 -14.90 -8.25 -7.80
CA THR A 46 -15.46 -7.94 -6.48
C THR A 46 -14.72 -6.83 -5.77
N MET A 47 -13.43 -6.64 -6.03
CA MET A 47 -12.55 -5.72 -5.32
C MET A 47 -11.58 -4.94 -6.20
N ARG A 48 -11.44 -5.30 -7.49
CA ARG A 48 -10.44 -4.71 -8.39
C ARG A 48 -11.07 -4.12 -9.64
N CYS A 49 -10.28 -3.41 -10.44
CA CYS A 49 -10.74 -2.79 -11.69
C CYS A 49 -11.28 -3.81 -12.71
N CYS A 50 -10.74 -5.02 -12.71
CA CYS A 50 -11.20 -6.09 -13.60
C CYS A 50 -11.00 -7.47 -12.97
N VAL A 51 -11.77 -8.45 -13.47
CA VAL A 51 -11.72 -9.85 -13.00
C VAL A 51 -10.36 -10.51 -13.27
N TYR A 52 -9.69 -10.12 -14.34
CA TYR A 52 -8.37 -10.68 -14.69
C TYR A 52 -7.30 -10.30 -13.67
N LYS A 53 -7.20 -9.00 -13.32
CA LYS A 53 -6.28 -8.52 -12.26
C LYS A 53 -6.62 -9.16 -10.92
N GLU A 54 -7.90 -9.29 -10.59
CA GLU A 54 -8.33 -9.92 -9.34
C GLU A 54 -7.94 -11.39 -9.26
N ARG A 55 -8.14 -12.15 -10.33
CA ARG A 55 -7.73 -13.56 -10.39
C ARG A 55 -6.22 -13.76 -10.39
N ALA A 56 -5.45 -12.88 -11.05
CA ALA A 56 -3.99 -12.90 -10.99
C ALA A 56 -3.48 -12.68 -9.56
N ILE A 57 -4.04 -11.71 -8.84
CA ILE A 57 -3.73 -11.48 -7.42
C ILE A 57 -4.09 -12.69 -6.55
N LEU A 58 -5.21 -13.34 -6.86
CA LEU A 58 -5.62 -14.56 -6.16
C LEU A 58 -4.66 -15.72 -6.42
N ALA A 59 -4.13 -15.85 -7.64
CA ALA A 59 -3.13 -16.86 -7.96
C ALA A 59 -1.85 -16.68 -7.12
N GLU A 60 -1.36 -15.45 -6.98
CA GLU A 60 -0.22 -15.16 -6.09
C GLU A 60 -0.56 -15.46 -4.62
N ARG A 61 -1.77 -15.16 -4.16
CA ARG A 61 -2.21 -15.53 -2.81
C ARG A 61 -2.28 -17.04 -2.59
N VAL A 62 -2.64 -17.80 -3.62
CA VAL A 62 -2.63 -19.27 -3.56
C VAL A 62 -1.20 -19.79 -3.40
N LYS A 63 -0.23 -19.26 -4.15
CA LYS A 63 1.20 -19.59 -3.98
C LYS A 63 1.66 -19.34 -2.54
N ILE A 64 1.36 -18.17 -2.00
CA ILE A 64 1.69 -17.83 -0.60
C ILE A 64 0.99 -18.79 0.38
N ALA A 65 -0.26 -19.15 0.14
CA ALA A 65 -0.99 -20.09 0.99
C ALA A 65 -0.40 -21.52 0.96
N MET A 66 0.33 -21.86 -0.09
CA MET A 66 1.06 -23.13 -0.23
C MET A 66 2.47 -23.10 0.36
N GLY A 67 2.90 -21.96 0.90
CA GLY A 67 4.22 -21.80 1.52
C GLY A 67 5.10 -20.73 0.88
N GLY A 68 4.63 -20.06 -0.17
CA GLY A 68 5.36 -18.98 -0.83
C GLY A 68 6.67 -19.43 -1.50
N ASP A 69 7.59 -18.48 -1.63
CA ASP A 69 8.95 -18.74 -2.12
C ASP A 69 9.88 -18.97 -0.94
N LYS A 70 10.39 -20.19 -0.82
CA LYS A 70 11.30 -20.59 0.29
C LYS A 70 12.69 -19.98 0.17
N ASP A 71 13.08 -19.57 -1.03
CA ASP A 71 14.38 -18.98 -1.32
C ASP A 71 14.36 -17.45 -1.20
N ASN A 72 13.20 -16.88 -0.91
CA ASN A 72 13.04 -15.44 -0.71
C ASN A 72 13.72 -15.00 0.60
N PRO A 73 14.78 -14.17 0.55
CA PRO A 73 15.50 -13.72 1.74
C PRO A 73 14.70 -12.73 2.59
N ASN A 74 13.58 -12.21 2.07
CA ASN A 74 12.78 -11.23 2.77
C ASN A 74 11.92 -11.86 3.86
N VAL A 75 11.82 -11.21 5.00
CA VAL A 75 10.95 -11.62 6.12
C VAL A 75 9.45 -11.55 5.74
N ILE A 76 9.11 -10.70 4.80
CA ILE A 76 7.73 -10.49 4.32
C ILE A 76 7.71 -10.58 2.81
N GLU A 77 6.81 -11.41 2.30
CA GLU A 77 6.52 -11.48 0.88
C GLU A 77 5.40 -10.50 0.52
N VAL A 78 5.66 -9.63 -0.44
CA VAL A 78 4.71 -8.64 -0.96
C VAL A 78 4.18 -9.12 -2.30
N ILE A 79 2.85 -9.11 -2.45
CA ILE A 79 2.21 -9.40 -3.73
C ILE A 79 2.27 -8.14 -4.59
N GLU A 80 3.29 -8.01 -5.41
CA GLU A 80 3.54 -6.81 -6.23
C GLU A 80 2.36 -6.47 -7.15
N ILE A 81 1.79 -7.45 -7.82
CA ILE A 81 0.63 -7.26 -8.70
C ILE A 81 -0.61 -6.75 -7.95
N ALA A 82 -0.66 -6.90 -6.62
CA ALA A 82 -1.74 -6.37 -5.80
C ALA A 82 -1.53 -4.91 -5.41
N CYS A 83 -0.33 -4.37 -5.62
CA CYS A 83 -0.05 -2.97 -5.35
C CYS A 83 -0.77 -2.10 -6.39
N ASP A 84 -1.51 -1.12 -5.91
CA ASP A 84 -1.91 0.01 -6.73
C ASP A 84 -0.71 0.99 -6.78
N GLU A 85 -0.68 1.88 -7.76
CA GLU A 85 0.34 2.92 -7.81
C GLU A 85 0.20 3.82 -6.58
N CYS A 86 0.99 3.51 -5.57
CA CYS A 86 1.04 4.35 -4.39
C CYS A 86 1.83 5.60 -4.71
N PRO A 87 1.37 6.78 -4.28
CA PRO A 87 2.16 8.00 -4.42
C PRO A 87 3.50 7.83 -3.70
N VAL A 88 4.50 8.55 -4.17
CA VAL A 88 5.77 8.66 -3.46
C VAL A 88 5.50 9.08 -2.02
N GLY A 89 6.02 8.31 -1.06
CA GLY A 89 5.81 8.57 0.36
C GLY A 89 6.35 9.92 0.83
N GLY A 90 6.26 10.17 2.12
CA GLY A 90 6.79 11.35 2.76
C GLY A 90 5.74 12.44 3.02
N PHE A 91 6.20 13.67 3.18
CA PHE A 91 5.32 14.81 3.42
C PHE A 91 4.86 15.46 2.10
N GLU A 92 3.60 15.85 2.05
CA GLU A 92 2.96 16.47 0.90
C GLU A 92 2.16 17.68 1.36
N VAL A 93 2.21 18.76 0.57
CA VAL A 93 1.36 19.93 0.77
C VAL A 93 0.04 19.69 0.03
N THR A 94 -1.06 19.84 0.74
CA THR A 94 -2.40 19.68 0.17
C THR A 94 -2.96 21.03 -0.30
N ASN A 95 -4.09 20.99 -1.00
CA ASN A 95 -4.85 22.18 -1.42
C ASN A 95 -5.42 23.01 -0.25
N ALA A 96 -5.24 22.56 0.99
CA ALA A 96 -5.55 23.35 2.19
C ALA A 96 -4.50 24.43 2.49
N CYS A 97 -3.37 24.46 1.78
CA CYS A 97 -2.36 25.49 1.92
C CYS A 97 -2.95 26.87 1.55
N ARG A 98 -2.76 27.85 2.42
CA ARG A 98 -3.28 29.21 2.26
C ARG A 98 -2.19 30.25 1.95
N GLY A 99 -0.95 29.82 1.69
CA GLY A 99 0.14 30.75 1.42
C GLY A 99 0.28 31.79 2.54
N CYS A 100 0.31 31.32 3.79
CA CYS A 100 0.32 32.22 4.96
C CYS A 100 1.58 33.09 4.98
N LEU A 101 1.44 34.37 5.33
CA LEU A 101 2.53 35.35 5.37
C LEU A 101 3.70 34.94 6.29
N ALA A 102 3.41 34.18 7.33
CA ALA A 102 4.42 33.81 8.32
C ALA A 102 5.36 32.69 7.87
N HIS A 103 5.12 32.03 6.73
CA HIS A 103 5.95 30.97 6.14
C HIS A 103 6.58 29.98 7.12
N ARG A 104 5.89 29.69 8.26
CA ARG A 104 6.44 28.87 9.37
C ARG A 104 6.99 27.53 8.95
N CYS A 105 6.43 26.94 7.90
CA CYS A 105 6.88 25.66 7.37
C CYS A 105 8.26 25.76 6.71
N GLU A 106 8.56 26.89 6.07
CA GLU A 106 9.87 27.21 5.49
C GLU A 106 10.88 27.49 6.59
N ASP A 107 10.54 28.38 7.54
CA ASP A 107 11.43 28.78 8.63
C ASP A 107 11.92 27.60 9.47
N VAL A 108 11.05 26.62 9.71
CA VAL A 108 11.39 25.43 10.50
C VAL A 108 12.18 24.40 9.72
N CYS A 109 12.24 24.52 8.38
CA CYS A 109 12.88 23.53 7.52
C CYS A 109 14.40 23.70 7.48
N ARG A 110 15.12 22.97 8.32
CA ARG A 110 16.60 23.01 8.38
C ARG A 110 17.28 22.55 7.10
N PHE A 111 16.54 21.89 6.18
CA PHE A 111 17.10 21.36 4.95
C PHE A 111 16.77 22.21 3.74
N GLY A 112 16.09 23.34 3.91
CA GLY A 112 15.70 24.20 2.80
C GLY A 112 14.89 23.49 1.73
N ALA A 113 14.04 22.54 2.15
CA ALA A 113 13.26 21.70 1.24
C ALA A 113 11.88 22.31 0.91
N ILE A 114 11.56 23.50 1.43
CA ILE A 114 10.26 24.15 1.19
C ILE A 114 10.50 25.43 0.39
N SER A 115 9.71 25.60 -0.66
CA SER A 115 9.64 26.78 -1.49
C SER A 115 8.18 27.14 -1.73
N PHE A 116 7.95 28.35 -2.24
CA PHE A 116 6.60 28.83 -2.59
C PHE A 116 6.55 29.13 -4.08
N ASP A 117 5.41 28.85 -4.69
CA ASP A 117 5.12 29.22 -6.08
C ASP A 117 4.59 30.65 -6.20
N GLU A 118 4.26 31.05 -7.42
CA GLU A 118 3.70 32.38 -7.74
C GLU A 118 2.35 32.65 -7.02
N ASN A 119 1.64 31.60 -6.65
CA ASN A 119 0.38 31.66 -5.91
C ASN A 119 0.59 31.60 -4.38
N HIS A 120 1.83 31.70 -3.92
CA HIS A 120 2.23 31.53 -2.52
C HIS A 120 1.86 30.16 -1.91
N VAL A 121 1.68 29.13 -2.73
CA VAL A 121 1.45 27.76 -2.27
C VAL A 121 2.81 27.11 -1.97
N ALA A 122 2.91 26.50 -0.79
CA ALA A 122 4.14 25.81 -0.40
C ALA A 122 4.34 24.52 -1.22
N HIS A 123 5.60 24.25 -1.60
CA HIS A 123 6.03 23.01 -2.25
C HIS A 123 7.16 22.37 -1.47
N ILE A 124 7.19 21.04 -1.45
CA ILE A 124 8.25 20.28 -0.78
C ILE A 124 9.13 19.59 -1.83
N ASP A 125 10.38 19.99 -1.89
CA ASP A 125 11.40 19.33 -2.69
C ASP A 125 11.75 17.97 -2.05
N LYS A 126 11.32 16.90 -2.70
CA LYS A 126 11.51 15.53 -2.21
C LYS A 126 12.99 15.11 -2.16
N THR A 127 13.84 15.71 -2.97
CA THR A 127 15.28 15.38 -2.98
C THR A 127 16.01 15.92 -1.74
N LYS A 128 15.55 17.05 -1.21
CA LYS A 128 16.10 17.69 -0.01
C LYS A 128 15.39 17.24 1.26
N CYS A 129 14.14 16.83 1.18
CA CYS A 129 13.30 16.53 2.32
C CYS A 129 13.77 15.26 3.05
N LYS A 130 14.07 15.39 4.35
CA LYS A 130 14.45 14.28 5.24
C LYS A 130 13.28 13.71 6.06
N GLU A 131 12.04 14.03 5.68
CA GLU A 131 10.81 13.53 6.28
C GLU A 131 10.72 13.70 7.82
N CYS A 132 11.36 14.71 8.39
CA CYS A 132 11.39 14.95 9.83
C CYS A 132 10.05 15.40 10.44
N GLY A 133 9.12 15.89 9.61
CA GLY A 133 7.78 16.30 10.01
C GLY A 133 7.68 17.64 10.74
N ALA A 134 8.75 18.40 10.86
CA ALA A 134 8.73 19.69 11.55
C ALA A 134 7.74 20.68 10.90
N CYS A 135 7.71 20.73 9.56
CA CYS A 135 6.82 21.61 8.80
C CYS A 135 5.34 21.28 9.02
N ALA A 136 4.98 20.00 9.13
CA ALA A 136 3.61 19.60 9.41
C ALA A 136 3.14 20.01 10.80
N LYS A 137 4.03 19.99 11.79
CA LYS A 137 3.70 20.37 13.18
C LYS A 137 3.41 21.86 13.36
N VAL A 138 4.05 22.71 12.55
CA VAL A 138 3.92 24.18 12.68
C VAL A 138 2.87 24.76 11.73
N CYS A 139 2.34 23.97 10.81
CA CYS A 139 1.33 24.43 9.86
C CYS A 139 0.00 24.69 10.57
N PRO A 140 -0.50 25.96 10.65
CA PRO A 140 -1.74 26.27 11.34
C PRO A 140 -2.98 25.73 10.62
N TYR A 141 -2.86 25.41 9.33
CA TYR A 141 -3.95 24.90 8.50
C TYR A 141 -3.90 23.38 8.33
N THR A 142 -2.96 22.70 8.99
CA THR A 142 -2.75 21.26 8.80
C THR A 142 -2.65 20.82 7.33
N ALA A 143 -2.16 21.74 6.50
CA ALA A 143 -2.07 21.54 5.05
C ALA A 143 -0.94 20.60 4.64
N ILE A 144 0.01 20.29 5.54
CA ILE A 144 1.13 19.40 5.27
C ILE A 144 0.86 18.07 5.95
N VAL A 145 0.70 17.02 5.14
CA VAL A 145 0.31 15.68 5.59
C VAL A 145 1.41 14.67 5.31
N SER A 146 1.55 13.69 6.20
CA SER A 146 2.45 12.55 5.97
C SER A 146 1.70 11.47 5.20
N ARG A 147 2.20 11.13 4.03
CA ARG A 147 1.71 10.03 3.19
C ARG A 147 2.61 8.81 3.36
N LYS A 148 2.10 7.81 4.04
CA LYS A 148 2.78 6.52 4.16
C LYS A 148 2.01 5.47 3.36
N ARG A 149 2.75 4.55 2.77
CA ARG A 149 2.13 3.43 2.05
C ARG A 149 1.35 2.56 3.03
N PRO A 150 0.17 2.08 2.66
CA PRO A 150 -0.64 1.21 3.52
C PRO A 150 0.11 -0.04 3.99
N CYS A 151 0.95 -0.63 3.13
CA CYS A 151 1.76 -1.80 3.48
C CYS A 151 2.79 -1.47 4.58
N GLN A 152 3.50 -0.34 4.50
CA GLN A 152 4.41 0.12 5.56
C GLN A 152 3.67 0.34 6.89
N ASN A 153 2.50 1.00 6.83
CA ASN A 153 1.71 1.24 8.04
C ASN A 153 1.17 -0.04 8.68
N ALA A 154 0.85 -1.04 7.87
CA ALA A 154 0.34 -2.32 8.35
C ALA A 154 1.45 -3.25 8.88
N CYS A 155 2.70 -3.01 8.53
CA CYS A 155 3.82 -3.85 8.93
C CYS A 155 4.27 -3.53 10.35
N LYS A 156 3.84 -4.36 11.31
CA LYS A 156 4.17 -4.20 12.74
C LYS A 156 5.66 -4.35 13.03
N VAL A 157 6.36 -5.17 12.25
CA VAL A 157 7.81 -5.43 12.40
C VAL A 157 8.68 -4.47 11.61
N LYS A 158 8.07 -3.50 10.89
CA LYS A 158 8.76 -2.48 10.08
C LYS A 158 9.76 -3.05 9.05
N ALA A 159 9.49 -4.25 8.54
CA ALA A 159 10.34 -4.95 7.57
C ALA A 159 10.13 -4.46 6.12
N ILE A 160 9.13 -3.59 5.87
CA ILE A 160 8.88 -3.03 4.55
C ILE A 160 9.60 -1.69 4.48
N THR A 161 10.68 -1.66 3.71
CA THR A 161 11.44 -0.46 3.37
C THR A 161 11.21 -0.10 1.91
N MET A 162 11.58 1.10 1.53
CA MET A 162 11.55 1.58 0.15
C MET A 162 12.98 1.67 -0.35
N ASN A 163 13.22 1.18 -1.54
CA ASN A 163 14.45 1.46 -2.27
C ASN A 163 14.44 2.91 -2.75
N GLU A 164 15.63 3.46 -3.03
CA GLU A 164 15.80 4.86 -3.44
C GLU A 164 15.03 5.22 -4.71
N ASP A 165 14.73 4.24 -5.56
CA ASP A 165 14.02 4.43 -6.83
C ASP A 165 12.48 4.37 -6.73
N LYS A 166 11.92 3.96 -5.60
CA LYS A 166 10.46 4.05 -5.30
C LYS A 166 10.15 3.68 -3.86
#